data_dda576763531e964ffdc7fa3963ee75e
#
_entry.id   dda576763531e964ffdc7fa3963ee75e
#
_cell.length_a   1.000
_cell.length_b   1.000
_cell.length_c   1.000
_cell.angle_alpha   90.00
_cell.angle_beta   90.00
_cell.angle_gamma   90.00
#
_symmetry.space_group_name_H-M   'P 1'
#
loop_
_entity.id
_entity.type
_entity.pdbx_description
1 polymer ?
#
loop_
_entity_poly.entity_id
_entity_poly.type
_entity_poly.pdbx_seq_one_letter_code
_entity_poly.pdbx_strand_id
1 'polypeptide(L)'
;MQISLPALLSQLLLGLVNGSFYAILSLGLAVIFGLLNVINFAHGALFMMGAILSWMAMNYFGISYWVMLVAAPVIVGVFGVLIERLLLRWIYKLDHLYGLLLTLGLTLLIEGAFRSVYGVSGLGYDTPELLEGATDVGFMMLPNYRAWVVVASLVVCFATWYLIEKTRLGAYLRAGTENPRLVEAFGINVPLMVTLTYGFGVALAAFAGVLAAPVIQVTPLMGQNLIIVVFAVVVIGGMGSIMGSILTGLGLGIVEGLTKVFYPEASSTVVFLIMVVVLLVRPAGLFGKET
;
A
#
# COMPACT_ATOMS: atom_id res chain seq x y z
N MET A 1 6.93 -27.34 -22.67
CA MET A 1 7.28 -25.91 -22.89
C MET A 1 8.74 -25.72 -22.56
N GLN A 2 9.57 -25.34 -23.52
CA GLN A 2 10.96 -24.90 -23.21
C GLN A 2 10.87 -23.46 -22.71
N ILE A 3 10.94 -23.29 -21.39
CA ILE A 3 10.97 -21.95 -20.78
C ILE A 3 12.36 -21.37 -21.02
N SER A 4 12.44 -20.26 -21.74
CA SER A 4 13.72 -19.58 -21.94
C SER A 4 14.14 -18.84 -20.65
N LEU A 5 15.43 -18.93 -20.32
CA LEU A 5 15.98 -18.23 -19.15
C LEU A 5 15.68 -16.72 -19.16
N PRO A 6 15.77 -16.02 -20.32
CA PRO A 6 15.38 -14.62 -20.40
C PRO A 6 13.93 -14.34 -20.02
N ALA A 7 12.98 -15.20 -20.41
CA ALA A 7 11.57 -15.03 -20.06
C ALA A 7 11.35 -15.18 -18.53
N LEU A 8 12.03 -16.14 -17.90
CA LEU A 8 11.96 -16.33 -16.45
C LEU A 8 12.53 -15.13 -15.70
N LEU A 9 13.71 -14.65 -16.07
CA LEU A 9 14.34 -13.48 -15.45
C LEU A 9 13.50 -12.21 -15.64
N SER A 10 12.89 -12.03 -16.82
CA SER A 10 12.00 -10.90 -17.10
C SER A 10 10.78 -10.91 -16.22
N GLN A 11 10.12 -12.05 -16.03
CA GLN A 11 8.94 -12.16 -15.16
C GLN A 11 9.29 -12.04 -13.69
N LEU A 12 10.45 -12.50 -13.24
CA LEU A 12 10.95 -12.25 -11.89
C LEU A 12 11.10 -10.74 -11.62
N LEU A 13 11.67 -10.01 -12.56
CA LEU A 13 11.88 -8.58 -12.42
C LEU A 13 10.56 -7.81 -12.45
N LEU A 14 9.65 -8.16 -13.35
CA LEU A 14 8.29 -7.61 -13.36
C LEU A 14 7.51 -7.97 -12.09
N GLY A 15 7.69 -9.18 -11.58
CA GLY A 15 7.14 -9.60 -10.30
C GLY A 15 7.68 -8.76 -9.13
N LEU A 16 8.96 -8.41 -9.14
CA LEU A 16 9.55 -7.51 -8.14
C LEU A 16 8.96 -6.10 -8.21
N VAL A 17 8.67 -5.58 -9.41
CA VAL A 17 7.98 -4.29 -9.58
C VAL A 17 6.58 -4.34 -8.96
N ASN A 18 5.79 -5.38 -9.26
CA ASN A 18 4.45 -5.55 -8.66
C ASN A 18 4.56 -5.73 -7.14
N GLY A 19 5.51 -6.55 -6.70
CA GLY A 19 5.80 -6.76 -5.27
C GLY A 19 6.17 -5.48 -4.53
N SER A 20 6.79 -4.52 -5.21
CA SER A 20 7.11 -3.21 -4.64
C SER A 20 5.85 -2.38 -4.34
N PHE A 21 4.83 -2.42 -5.20
CA PHE A 21 3.53 -1.81 -4.90
C PHE A 21 2.83 -2.53 -3.75
N TYR A 22 2.84 -3.87 -3.76
CA TYR A 22 2.27 -4.66 -2.66
C TYR A 22 2.96 -4.34 -1.33
N ALA A 23 4.29 -4.22 -1.32
CA ALA A 23 5.05 -3.91 -0.12
C ALA A 23 4.68 -2.55 0.49
N ILE A 24 4.62 -1.46 -0.31
CA ILE A 24 4.27 -0.13 0.22
C ILE A 24 2.82 -0.08 0.68
N LEU A 25 1.89 -0.60 -0.13
CA LEU A 25 0.46 -0.58 0.21
C LEU A 25 0.18 -1.40 1.46
N SER A 26 0.72 -2.61 1.53
CA SER A 26 0.56 -3.48 2.71
C SER A 26 1.25 -2.91 3.94
N LEU A 27 2.39 -2.23 3.77
CA LEU A 27 3.08 -1.54 4.85
C LEU A 27 2.20 -0.43 5.45
N GLY A 28 1.59 0.42 4.62
CA GLY A 28 0.66 1.46 5.08
C GLY A 28 -0.53 0.87 5.83
N LEU A 29 -1.10 -0.21 5.31
CA LEU A 29 -2.21 -0.92 5.96
C LEU A 29 -1.77 -1.60 7.26
N ALA A 30 -0.58 -2.21 7.32
CA ALA A 30 -0.04 -2.86 8.52
C ALA A 30 0.26 -1.85 9.62
N VAL A 31 0.74 -0.65 9.27
CA VAL A 31 0.94 0.46 10.22
C VAL A 31 -0.39 0.89 10.84
N ILE A 32 -1.45 1.03 10.03
CA ILE A 32 -2.79 1.36 10.52
C ILE A 32 -3.33 0.22 11.38
N PHE A 33 -3.33 -1.01 10.88
CA PHE A 33 -3.90 -2.15 11.57
C PHE A 33 -3.18 -2.48 12.88
N GLY A 34 -1.84 -2.42 12.89
CA GLY A 34 -1.02 -2.72 14.06
C GLY A 34 -1.26 -1.79 15.24
N LEU A 35 -1.86 -0.61 15.01
CA LEU A 35 -2.15 0.38 16.04
C LEU A 35 -3.63 0.50 16.39
N LEU A 36 -4.50 0.34 15.41
CA LEU A 36 -5.92 0.64 15.55
C LEU A 36 -6.80 -0.61 15.61
N ASN A 37 -6.24 -1.77 15.23
CA ASN A 37 -7.01 -3.01 15.02
C ASN A 37 -8.24 -2.81 14.11
N VAL A 38 -8.21 -1.80 13.23
CA VAL A 38 -9.29 -1.50 12.28
C VAL A 38 -8.88 -1.90 10.88
N ILE A 39 -9.67 -2.73 10.26
CA ILE A 39 -9.53 -3.09 8.85
C ILE A 39 -9.98 -1.88 8.02
N ASN A 40 -9.06 -1.27 7.28
CA ASN A 40 -9.33 -0.06 6.49
C ASN A 40 -9.51 -0.41 5.01
N PHE A 41 -10.74 -0.65 4.58
CA PHE A 41 -11.05 -0.85 3.15
C PHE A 41 -10.84 0.41 2.30
N ALA A 42 -10.96 1.61 2.91
CA ALA A 42 -10.74 2.85 2.20
C ALA A 42 -9.28 3.04 1.73
N HIS A 43 -8.34 2.17 2.17
CA HIS A 43 -6.94 2.25 1.80
C HIS A 43 -6.71 2.16 0.28
N GLY A 44 -7.50 1.32 -0.44
CA GLY A 44 -7.48 1.25 -1.89
C GLY A 44 -7.98 2.52 -2.57
N ALA A 45 -9.06 3.13 -2.05
CA ALA A 45 -9.57 4.40 -2.56
C ALA A 45 -8.59 5.57 -2.30
N LEU A 46 -7.86 5.54 -1.17
CA LEU A 46 -6.84 6.53 -0.84
C LEU A 46 -5.58 6.39 -1.72
N PHE A 47 -5.22 5.17 -2.10
CA PHE A 47 -4.21 4.89 -3.13
C PHE A 47 -4.63 5.50 -4.48
N MET A 48 -5.84 5.22 -4.95
CA MET A 48 -6.42 5.81 -6.16
C MET A 48 -6.41 7.34 -6.08
N MET A 49 -6.79 7.90 -4.93
CA MET A 49 -6.82 9.35 -4.73
C MET A 49 -5.44 9.98 -4.92
N GLY A 50 -4.35 9.33 -4.45
CA GLY A 50 -2.98 9.76 -4.70
C GLY A 50 -2.64 9.83 -6.19
N ALA A 51 -3.00 8.79 -6.96
CA ALA A 51 -2.79 8.73 -8.40
C ALA A 51 -3.59 9.82 -9.15
N ILE A 52 -4.89 9.96 -8.86
CA ILE A 52 -5.74 10.96 -9.53
C ILE A 52 -5.32 12.38 -9.18
N LEU A 53 -4.99 12.69 -7.92
CA LEU A 53 -4.51 14.02 -7.55
C LEU A 53 -3.20 14.38 -8.26
N SER A 54 -2.29 13.42 -8.42
CA SER A 54 -1.07 13.62 -9.19
C SER A 54 -1.36 13.86 -10.67
N TRP A 55 -2.29 13.10 -11.25
CA TRP A 55 -2.75 13.29 -12.62
C TRP A 55 -3.41 14.67 -12.83
N MET A 56 -4.30 15.07 -11.92
CA MET A 56 -4.95 16.39 -11.95
C MET A 56 -3.94 17.53 -11.87
N ALA A 57 -2.97 17.43 -10.96
CA ALA A 57 -1.94 18.43 -10.77
C ALA A 57 -1.08 18.62 -12.03
N MET A 58 -0.72 17.51 -12.67
CA MET A 58 0.04 17.54 -13.92
C MET A 58 -0.78 18.12 -15.07
N ASN A 59 -2.02 17.64 -15.28
CA ASN A 59 -2.80 17.99 -16.45
C ASN A 59 -3.46 19.38 -16.39
N TYR A 60 -3.87 19.83 -15.19
CA TYR A 60 -4.56 21.13 -15.05
C TYR A 60 -3.63 22.26 -14.63
N PHE A 61 -2.56 21.96 -13.89
CA PHE A 61 -1.68 22.97 -13.31
C PHE A 61 -0.24 22.88 -13.81
N GLY A 62 0.12 21.87 -14.60
CA GLY A 62 1.48 21.65 -15.07
C GLY A 62 2.48 21.33 -13.94
N ILE A 63 2.00 20.86 -12.79
CA ILE A 63 2.84 20.52 -11.65
C ILE A 63 3.60 19.22 -11.95
N SER A 64 4.91 19.26 -11.77
CA SER A 64 5.77 18.11 -12.07
C SER A 64 5.49 16.91 -11.18
N TYR A 65 5.74 15.71 -11.72
CA TYR A 65 5.67 14.44 -10.98
C TYR A 65 6.44 14.47 -9.66
N TRP A 66 7.64 15.05 -9.64
CA TRP A 66 8.51 15.10 -8.45
C TRP A 66 7.90 15.88 -7.29
N VAL A 67 7.21 16.95 -7.58
CA VAL A 67 6.46 17.72 -6.58
C VAL A 67 5.29 16.89 -6.06
N MET A 68 4.55 16.22 -6.95
CA MET A 68 3.40 15.42 -6.55
C MET A 68 3.78 14.13 -5.82
N LEU A 69 4.98 13.61 -6.03
CA LEU A 69 5.51 12.48 -5.24
C LEU A 69 5.55 12.76 -3.73
N VAL A 70 5.65 14.04 -3.36
CA VAL A 70 5.64 14.50 -1.96
C VAL A 70 4.29 15.14 -1.59
N ALA A 71 3.75 15.99 -2.47
CA ALA A 71 2.55 16.77 -2.18
C ALA A 71 1.29 15.90 -2.08
N ALA A 72 1.10 14.93 -2.98
CA ALA A 72 -0.08 14.06 -2.95
C ALA A 72 -0.14 13.20 -1.68
N PRO A 73 0.93 12.52 -1.22
CA PRO A 73 0.94 11.84 0.08
C PRO A 73 0.60 12.76 1.25
N VAL A 74 1.10 13.99 1.26
CA VAL A 74 0.79 14.96 2.32
C VAL A 74 -0.69 15.36 2.30
N ILE A 75 -1.22 15.70 1.12
CA ILE A 75 -2.63 16.09 0.96
C ILE A 75 -3.57 14.97 1.39
N VAL A 76 -3.32 13.74 0.87
CA VAL A 76 -4.15 12.57 1.19
C VAL A 76 -3.94 12.12 2.63
N GLY A 77 -2.73 12.26 3.17
CA GLY A 77 -2.44 12.02 4.58
C GLY A 77 -3.21 12.95 5.51
N VAL A 78 -3.26 14.26 5.18
CA VAL A 78 -4.09 15.25 5.91
C VAL A 78 -5.58 14.89 5.79
N PHE A 79 -6.04 14.48 4.62
CA PHE A 79 -7.40 14.00 4.43
C PHE A 79 -7.68 12.75 5.29
N GLY A 80 -6.72 11.82 5.38
CA GLY A 80 -6.78 10.68 6.29
C GLY A 80 -6.92 11.11 7.76
N VAL A 81 -6.12 12.09 8.20
CA VAL A 81 -6.23 12.69 9.55
C VAL A 81 -7.64 13.23 9.80
N LEU A 82 -8.26 13.89 8.81
CA LEU A 82 -9.64 14.37 8.91
C LEU A 82 -10.65 13.22 9.01
N ILE A 83 -10.51 12.19 8.18
CA ILE A 83 -11.35 10.98 8.26
C ILE A 83 -11.25 10.34 9.66
N GLU A 84 -10.05 10.19 10.17
CA GLU A 84 -9.84 9.59 11.49
C GLU A 84 -10.52 10.40 12.57
N ARG A 85 -10.28 11.71 12.63
CA ARG A 85 -10.82 12.58 13.67
C ARG A 85 -12.34 12.73 13.63
N LEU A 86 -12.91 12.81 12.42
CA LEU A 86 -14.33 13.08 12.25
C LEU A 86 -15.20 11.82 12.29
N LEU A 87 -14.64 10.67 11.86
CA LEU A 87 -15.41 9.45 11.65
C LEU A 87 -14.87 8.27 12.46
N LEU A 88 -13.61 7.84 12.24
CA LEU A 88 -13.08 6.60 12.80
C LEU A 88 -12.94 6.63 14.31
N ARG A 89 -12.54 7.76 14.88
CA ARG A 89 -12.36 7.93 16.32
C ARG A 89 -13.60 7.54 17.14
N TRP A 90 -14.79 7.75 16.60
CA TRP A 90 -16.05 7.46 17.28
C TRP A 90 -16.38 5.97 17.33
N ILE A 91 -15.81 5.19 16.41
CA ILE A 91 -16.12 3.76 16.28
C ILE A 91 -15.07 2.84 16.92
N TYR A 92 -13.91 3.35 17.37
CA TYR A 92 -12.86 2.50 17.97
C TYR A 92 -13.33 1.70 19.20
N LYS A 93 -14.39 2.15 19.87
CA LYS A 93 -14.96 1.47 21.03
C LYS A 93 -16.10 0.50 20.67
N LEU A 94 -16.49 0.48 19.40
CA LEU A 94 -17.55 -0.38 18.88
C LEU A 94 -16.95 -1.68 18.33
N ASP A 95 -17.82 -2.60 17.95
CA ASP A 95 -17.40 -3.84 17.28
C ASP A 95 -16.63 -3.54 15.98
N HIS A 96 -15.65 -4.38 15.65
CA HIS A 96 -14.82 -4.24 14.45
C HIS A 96 -15.61 -4.17 13.13
N LEU A 97 -16.84 -4.74 13.10
CA LEU A 97 -17.75 -4.66 11.96
C LEU A 97 -18.14 -3.22 11.61
N TYR A 98 -18.30 -2.33 12.60
CA TYR A 98 -18.61 -0.92 12.33
C TYR A 98 -17.47 -0.22 11.60
N GLY A 99 -16.23 -0.52 11.95
CA GLY A 99 -15.04 0.00 11.27
C GLY A 99 -14.98 -0.45 9.82
N LEU A 100 -15.23 -1.73 9.59
CA LEU A 100 -15.28 -2.33 8.26
C LEU A 100 -16.37 -1.69 7.39
N LEU A 101 -17.60 -1.57 7.91
CA LEU A 101 -18.72 -0.97 7.17
C LEU A 101 -18.47 0.52 6.87
N LEU A 102 -17.93 1.28 7.83
CA LEU A 102 -17.63 2.70 7.64
C LEU A 102 -16.55 2.88 6.55
N THR A 103 -15.45 2.11 6.62
CA THR A 103 -14.36 2.23 5.63
C THR A 103 -14.79 1.75 4.24
N LEU A 104 -15.67 0.74 4.15
CA LEU A 104 -16.30 0.34 2.89
C LEU A 104 -17.20 1.44 2.33
N GLY A 105 -18.04 2.06 3.18
CA GLY A 105 -18.87 3.20 2.79
C GLY A 105 -18.04 4.38 2.28
N LEU A 106 -16.92 4.69 2.95
CA LEU A 106 -15.96 5.71 2.51
C LEU A 106 -15.34 5.38 1.16
N THR A 107 -14.98 4.11 0.94
CA THR A 107 -14.47 3.64 -0.37
C THR A 107 -15.48 3.96 -1.46
N LEU A 108 -16.72 3.54 -1.30
CA LEU A 108 -17.77 3.77 -2.30
C LEU A 108 -18.05 5.27 -2.54
N LEU A 109 -18.01 6.08 -1.49
CA LEU A 109 -18.19 7.54 -1.61
C LEU A 109 -17.04 8.18 -2.38
N ILE A 110 -15.79 7.86 -2.05
CA ILE A 110 -14.60 8.42 -2.70
C ILE A 110 -14.57 7.98 -4.17
N GLU A 111 -14.70 6.68 -4.44
CA GLU A 111 -14.69 6.13 -5.80
C GLU A 111 -15.87 6.68 -6.62
N GLY A 112 -17.07 6.75 -6.04
CA GLY A 112 -18.25 7.30 -6.68
C GLY A 112 -18.09 8.77 -7.04
N ALA A 113 -17.50 9.59 -6.16
CA ALA A 113 -17.22 10.99 -6.41
C ALA A 113 -16.25 11.18 -7.61
N PHE A 114 -15.13 10.46 -7.63
CA PHE A 114 -14.19 10.52 -8.75
C PHE A 114 -14.78 9.95 -10.04
N ARG A 115 -15.53 8.85 -9.95
CA ARG A 115 -16.21 8.24 -11.10
C ARG A 115 -17.24 9.16 -11.73
N SER A 116 -17.97 9.94 -10.95
CA SER A 116 -18.96 10.88 -11.47
C SER A 116 -18.33 12.03 -12.28
N VAL A 117 -17.08 12.38 -11.99
CA VAL A 117 -16.34 13.45 -12.65
C VAL A 117 -15.51 12.92 -13.84
N TYR A 118 -14.80 11.81 -13.66
CA TYR A 118 -13.82 11.29 -14.62
C TYR A 118 -14.32 10.07 -15.41
N GLY A 119 -15.50 9.55 -15.08
CA GLY A 119 -16.02 8.33 -15.69
C GLY A 119 -15.28 7.08 -15.25
N VAL A 120 -15.29 6.04 -16.08
CA VAL A 120 -14.63 4.75 -15.84
C VAL A 120 -13.42 4.52 -16.74
N SER A 121 -13.22 5.40 -17.73
CA SER A 121 -12.11 5.29 -18.68
C SER A 121 -10.78 5.57 -17.98
N GLY A 122 -9.73 4.87 -18.42
CA GLY A 122 -8.39 5.12 -17.91
C GLY A 122 -7.85 6.47 -18.33
N LEU A 123 -7.30 7.21 -17.39
CA LEU A 123 -6.60 8.47 -17.60
C LEU A 123 -5.11 8.14 -17.84
N GLY A 124 -4.58 8.60 -18.98
CA GLY A 124 -3.15 8.42 -19.31
C GLY A 124 -2.29 9.31 -18.41
N TYR A 125 -1.21 8.76 -17.90
CA TYR A 125 -0.21 9.49 -17.13
C TYR A 125 1.15 9.36 -17.80
N ASP A 126 1.75 10.47 -18.20
CA ASP A 126 3.04 10.47 -18.89
C ASP A 126 4.20 10.18 -17.92
N THR A 127 5.15 9.38 -18.38
CA THR A 127 6.37 9.11 -17.60
C THR A 127 7.20 10.39 -17.50
N PRO A 128 7.78 10.71 -16.33
CA PRO A 128 8.65 11.88 -16.18
C PRO A 128 9.86 11.80 -17.12
N GLU A 129 10.21 12.91 -17.78
CA GLU A 129 11.30 12.99 -18.77
C GLU A 129 12.63 12.37 -18.29
N LEU A 130 12.99 12.57 -17.00
CA LEU A 130 14.19 12.00 -16.40
C LEU A 130 14.20 10.47 -16.33
N LEU A 131 13.05 9.84 -16.41
CA LEU A 131 12.84 8.39 -16.29
C LEU A 131 12.31 7.78 -17.59
N GLU A 132 12.31 8.55 -18.67
CA GLU A 132 11.97 8.04 -20.00
C GLU A 132 13.01 7.06 -20.52
N GLY A 133 12.58 6.22 -21.46
CA GLY A 133 13.45 5.21 -22.08
C GLY A 133 13.52 3.90 -21.28
N ALA A 134 14.40 3.05 -21.72
CA ALA A 134 14.62 1.73 -21.14
C ALA A 134 16.13 1.38 -21.18
N THR A 135 16.59 0.69 -20.14
CA THR A 135 17.96 0.18 -20.05
C THR A 135 17.96 -1.29 -20.42
N ASP A 136 18.92 -1.67 -21.27
CA ASP A 136 19.15 -3.08 -21.60
C ASP A 136 19.87 -3.77 -20.43
N VAL A 137 19.19 -4.73 -19.80
CA VAL A 137 19.73 -5.55 -18.71
C VAL A 137 20.21 -6.93 -19.23
N GLY A 138 20.37 -7.07 -20.55
CA GLY A 138 20.89 -8.26 -21.21
C GLY A 138 19.86 -9.34 -21.52
N PHE A 139 18.79 -9.45 -20.76
CA PHE A 139 17.69 -10.41 -21.00
C PHE A 139 16.35 -9.71 -21.30
N MET A 140 16.23 -8.40 -21.03
CA MET A 140 15.07 -7.58 -21.41
C MET A 140 15.42 -6.09 -21.42
N MET A 141 14.64 -5.32 -22.16
CA MET A 141 14.63 -3.86 -22.06
C MET A 141 13.76 -3.46 -20.87
N LEU A 142 14.37 -3.02 -19.78
CA LEU A 142 13.70 -2.57 -18.58
C LEU A 142 13.37 -1.08 -18.67
N PRO A 143 12.08 -0.66 -18.66
CA PRO A 143 11.74 0.75 -18.56
C PRO A 143 12.35 1.38 -17.30
N ASN A 144 13.05 2.50 -17.45
CA ASN A 144 13.77 3.18 -16.35
C ASN A 144 12.83 3.52 -15.21
N TYR A 145 11.59 3.90 -15.54
CA TYR A 145 10.58 4.19 -14.54
C TYR A 145 10.26 3.00 -13.63
N ARG A 146 10.23 1.77 -14.17
CA ARG A 146 9.99 0.57 -13.35
C ARG A 146 11.13 0.28 -12.37
N ALA A 147 12.37 0.54 -12.79
CA ALA A 147 13.51 0.47 -11.88
C ALA A 147 13.41 1.51 -10.77
N TRP A 148 13.01 2.75 -11.11
CA TRP A 148 12.74 3.81 -10.15
C TRP A 148 11.66 3.41 -9.12
N VAL A 149 10.56 2.82 -9.55
CA VAL A 149 9.49 2.33 -8.66
C VAL A 149 10.05 1.39 -7.61
N VAL A 150 10.88 0.41 -8.00
CA VAL A 150 11.50 -0.55 -7.06
C VAL A 150 12.37 0.19 -6.05
N VAL A 151 13.26 1.07 -6.52
CA VAL A 151 14.18 1.82 -5.65
C VAL A 151 13.42 2.71 -4.68
N ALA A 152 12.48 3.52 -5.18
CA ALA A 152 11.66 4.42 -4.35
C ALA A 152 10.84 3.64 -3.31
N SER A 153 10.26 2.51 -3.71
CA SER A 153 9.51 1.63 -2.83
C SER A 153 10.38 1.06 -1.70
N LEU A 154 11.55 0.54 -2.02
CA LEU A 154 12.48 -0.02 -1.04
C LEU A 154 12.98 1.05 -0.07
N VAL A 155 13.30 2.26 -0.57
CA VAL A 155 13.73 3.39 0.28
C VAL A 155 12.63 3.77 1.27
N VAL A 156 11.38 3.90 0.81
CA VAL A 156 10.25 4.25 1.70
C VAL A 156 9.92 3.11 2.66
N CYS A 157 9.97 1.86 2.21
CA CYS A 157 9.79 0.70 3.09
C CYS A 157 10.85 0.64 4.18
N PHE A 158 12.13 0.82 3.83
CA PHE A 158 13.23 0.83 4.77
C PHE A 158 13.13 2.03 5.75
N ALA A 159 12.85 3.22 5.25
CA ALA A 159 12.67 4.42 6.07
C ALA A 159 11.53 4.24 7.08
N THR A 160 10.39 3.69 6.64
CA THR A 160 9.24 3.42 7.52
C THR A 160 9.57 2.35 8.55
N TRP A 161 10.20 1.27 8.13
CA TRP A 161 10.67 0.23 9.06
C TRP A 161 11.62 0.81 10.11
N TYR A 162 12.61 1.59 9.70
CA TYR A 162 13.56 2.23 10.61
C TYR A 162 12.84 3.17 11.59
N LEU A 163 11.93 4.00 11.07
CA LEU A 163 11.16 4.95 11.87
C LEU A 163 10.37 4.24 12.98
N ILE A 164 9.71 3.12 12.67
CA ILE A 164 8.82 2.44 13.61
C ILE A 164 9.57 1.42 14.47
N GLU A 165 10.54 0.69 13.93
CA GLU A 165 11.25 -0.35 14.71
C GLU A 165 12.43 0.19 15.52
N LYS A 166 13.09 1.24 15.05
CA LYS A 166 14.37 1.72 15.61
C LYS A 166 14.28 3.08 16.32
N THR A 167 13.12 3.75 16.30
CA THR A 167 12.98 5.06 16.97
C THR A 167 12.06 5.01 18.19
N ARG A 168 12.11 6.07 19.01
CA ARG A 168 11.23 6.25 20.18
C ARG A 168 9.76 6.35 19.80
N LEU A 169 9.46 6.86 18.61
CA LEU A 169 8.09 6.94 18.10
C LEU A 169 7.45 5.56 18.05
N GLY A 170 8.11 4.58 17.46
CA GLY A 170 7.58 3.22 17.40
C GLY A 170 7.46 2.55 18.77
N ALA A 171 8.36 2.85 19.72
CA ALA A 171 8.24 2.36 21.10
C ALA A 171 6.98 2.93 21.78
N TYR A 172 6.71 4.23 21.61
CA TYR A 172 5.50 4.86 22.15
C TYR A 172 4.23 4.32 21.48
N LEU A 173 4.29 4.08 20.18
CA LEU A 173 3.17 3.50 19.43
C LEU A 173 2.82 2.10 19.98
N ARG A 174 3.78 1.21 20.13
CA ARG A 174 3.57 -0.13 20.70
C ARG A 174 3.06 -0.08 22.13
N ALA A 175 3.65 0.75 22.99
CA ALA A 175 3.18 0.93 24.35
C ALA A 175 1.75 1.50 24.42
N GLY A 176 1.43 2.43 23.50
CA GLY A 176 0.09 3.04 23.40
C GLY A 176 -1.00 2.06 22.98
N THR A 177 -0.66 1.00 22.22
CA THR A 177 -1.61 -0.07 21.86
C THR A 177 -1.85 -1.05 23.00
N GLU A 178 -0.83 -1.33 23.83
CA GLU A 178 -0.95 -2.25 24.97
C GLU A 178 -1.68 -1.59 26.15
N ASN A 179 -1.28 -0.38 26.54
CA ASN A 179 -1.90 0.32 27.67
C ASN A 179 -1.94 1.84 27.44
N PRO A 180 -2.97 2.35 26.73
CA PRO A 180 -3.10 3.78 26.42
C PRO A 180 -3.08 4.66 27.68
N ARG A 181 -3.78 4.22 28.77
CA ARG A 181 -3.90 5.01 30.00
C ARG A 181 -2.55 5.19 30.69
N LEU A 182 -1.73 4.15 30.70
CA LEU A 182 -0.39 4.20 31.31
C LEU A 182 0.50 5.17 30.52
N VAL A 183 0.47 5.12 29.19
CA VAL A 183 1.26 5.99 28.31
C VAL A 183 0.82 7.45 28.46
N GLU A 184 -0.48 7.70 28.60
CA GLU A 184 -1.01 9.05 28.86
C GLU A 184 -0.57 9.59 30.24
N ALA A 185 -0.44 8.74 31.24
CA ALA A 185 0.07 9.11 32.56
C ALA A 185 1.52 9.60 32.51
N PHE A 186 2.32 9.17 31.53
CA PHE A 186 3.66 9.70 31.24
C PHE A 186 3.67 10.98 30.37
N GLY A 187 2.52 11.60 30.14
CA GLY A 187 2.38 12.85 29.40
C GLY A 187 2.36 12.71 27.88
N ILE A 188 2.25 11.50 27.35
CA ILE A 188 2.21 11.24 25.90
C ILE A 188 0.76 11.29 25.42
N ASN A 189 0.47 12.12 24.41
CA ASN A 189 -0.86 12.24 23.83
C ASN A 189 -1.13 11.07 22.85
N VAL A 190 -1.69 9.97 23.38
CA VAL A 190 -2.01 8.76 22.61
C VAL A 190 -3.03 9.04 21.49
N PRO A 191 -4.12 9.79 21.68
CA PRO A 191 -5.04 10.13 20.60
C PRO A 191 -4.37 10.84 19.42
N LEU A 192 -3.45 11.79 19.69
CA LEU A 192 -2.72 12.47 18.62
C LEU A 192 -1.80 11.51 17.88
N MET A 193 -1.14 10.59 18.59
CA MET A 193 -0.28 9.57 17.98
C MET A 193 -1.08 8.65 17.05
N VAL A 194 -2.25 8.19 17.47
CA VAL A 194 -3.17 7.37 16.67
C VAL A 194 -3.54 8.12 15.39
N THR A 195 -3.98 9.38 15.51
CA THR A 195 -4.37 10.21 14.37
C THR A 195 -3.22 10.39 13.37
N LEU A 196 -2.01 10.73 13.86
CA LEU A 196 -0.84 10.94 12.99
C LEU A 196 -0.40 9.64 12.31
N THR A 197 -0.50 8.52 13.00
CA THR A 197 -0.14 7.22 12.42
C THR A 197 -1.13 6.78 11.36
N TYR A 198 -2.43 7.02 11.57
CA TYR A 198 -3.42 6.78 10.53
C TYR A 198 -3.14 7.63 9.29
N GLY A 199 -2.91 8.95 9.47
CA GLY A 199 -2.53 9.84 8.39
C GLY A 199 -1.26 9.42 7.66
N PHE A 200 -0.25 8.95 8.40
CA PHE A 200 0.99 8.43 7.81
C PHE A 200 0.76 7.15 6.99
N GLY A 201 -0.01 6.17 7.50
CA GLY A 201 -0.36 4.98 6.73
C GLY A 201 -1.14 5.31 5.46
N VAL A 202 -2.06 6.27 5.53
CA VAL A 202 -2.81 6.80 4.37
C VAL A 202 -1.86 7.50 3.38
N ALA A 203 -0.88 8.27 3.86
CA ALA A 203 0.12 8.91 3.02
C ALA A 203 0.96 7.89 2.24
N LEU A 204 1.30 6.74 2.86
CA LEU A 204 1.98 5.63 2.17
C LEU A 204 1.13 5.05 1.03
N ALA A 205 -0.19 4.92 1.22
CA ALA A 205 -1.09 4.50 0.15
C ALA A 205 -1.09 5.48 -1.02
N ALA A 206 -1.21 6.78 -0.73
CA ALA A 206 -1.18 7.82 -1.75
C ALA A 206 0.18 7.87 -2.48
N PHE A 207 1.28 7.69 -1.77
CA PHE A 207 2.61 7.59 -2.37
C PHE A 207 2.71 6.43 -3.36
N ALA A 208 2.22 5.25 -2.96
CA ALA A 208 2.12 4.11 -3.87
C ALA A 208 1.24 4.42 -5.09
N GLY A 209 0.16 5.19 -4.91
CA GLY A 209 -0.72 5.66 -6.00
C GLY A 209 0.00 6.54 -7.01
N VAL A 210 0.80 7.51 -6.55
CA VAL A 210 1.62 8.36 -7.42
C VAL A 210 2.64 7.53 -8.19
N LEU A 211 3.33 6.59 -7.52
CA LEU A 211 4.26 5.67 -8.19
C LEU A 211 3.57 4.76 -9.21
N ALA A 212 2.33 4.38 -8.98
CA ALA A 212 1.59 3.49 -9.87
C ALA A 212 1.05 4.21 -11.12
N ALA A 213 0.80 5.53 -11.04
CA ALA A 213 0.15 6.30 -12.08
C ALA A 213 0.77 6.16 -13.48
N PRO A 214 2.12 6.23 -13.68
CA PRO A 214 2.74 6.00 -14.99
C PRO A 214 2.87 4.54 -15.40
N VAL A 215 2.60 3.57 -14.50
CA VAL A 215 2.74 2.12 -14.78
C VAL A 215 1.42 1.50 -15.18
N ILE A 216 0.35 1.92 -14.53
CA ILE A 216 -1.01 1.43 -14.76
C ILE A 216 -1.93 2.60 -15.07
N GLN A 217 -2.96 2.37 -15.86
CA GLN A 217 -3.94 3.41 -16.15
C GLN A 217 -4.60 3.91 -14.86
N VAL A 218 -4.65 5.22 -14.69
CA VAL A 218 -5.30 5.85 -13.56
C VAL A 218 -6.81 5.78 -13.76
N THR A 219 -7.49 5.00 -12.95
CA THR A 219 -8.96 4.86 -12.99
C THR A 219 -9.55 4.99 -11.60
N PRO A 220 -10.81 5.41 -11.46
CA PRO A 220 -11.47 5.48 -10.16
C PRO A 220 -11.58 4.14 -9.42
N LEU A 221 -11.44 3.02 -10.12
CA LEU A 221 -11.55 1.68 -9.56
C LEU A 221 -10.19 0.97 -9.40
N MET A 222 -9.06 1.64 -9.71
CA MET A 222 -7.73 1.02 -9.68
C MET A 222 -7.34 0.46 -8.31
N GLY A 223 -7.90 1.02 -7.22
CA GLY A 223 -7.64 0.57 -5.86
C GLY A 223 -8.36 -0.71 -5.47
N GLN A 224 -9.53 -1.00 -6.06
CA GLN A 224 -10.36 -2.16 -5.69
C GLN A 224 -9.67 -3.50 -5.94
N ASN A 225 -9.01 -3.65 -7.06
CA ASN A 225 -8.31 -4.89 -7.41
C ASN A 225 -7.07 -5.11 -6.54
N LEU A 226 -6.38 -4.02 -6.17
CA LEU A 226 -5.17 -4.09 -5.37
C LEU A 226 -5.45 -4.32 -3.89
N ILE A 227 -6.51 -3.75 -3.34
CA ILE A 227 -6.79 -3.82 -1.89
C ILE A 227 -6.97 -5.26 -1.41
N ILE A 228 -7.60 -6.12 -2.21
CA ILE A 228 -7.83 -7.54 -1.88
C ILE A 228 -6.49 -8.28 -1.76
N VAL A 229 -5.57 -8.06 -2.71
CA VAL A 229 -4.22 -8.64 -2.69
C VAL A 229 -3.43 -8.08 -1.51
N VAL A 230 -3.51 -6.78 -1.25
CA VAL A 230 -2.83 -6.10 -0.13
C VAL A 230 -3.30 -6.66 1.22
N PHE A 231 -4.59 -6.95 1.37
CA PHE A 231 -5.10 -7.65 2.56
C PHE A 231 -4.47 -9.04 2.70
N ALA A 232 -4.41 -9.81 1.61
CA ALA A 232 -3.76 -11.12 1.65
C ALA A 232 -2.29 -11.00 2.06
N VAL A 233 -1.56 -10.00 1.54
CA VAL A 233 -0.16 -9.73 1.93
C VAL A 233 -0.04 -9.45 3.43
N VAL A 234 -0.89 -8.58 3.99
CA VAL A 234 -0.86 -8.23 5.42
C VAL A 234 -1.19 -9.43 6.30
N VAL A 235 -2.17 -10.24 5.89
CA VAL A 235 -2.57 -11.47 6.63
C VAL A 235 -1.45 -12.51 6.58
N ILE A 236 -0.87 -12.77 5.41
CA ILE A 236 0.25 -13.71 5.25
C ILE A 236 1.48 -13.21 6.02
N GLY A 237 1.79 -11.91 5.92
CA GLY A 237 2.92 -11.30 6.62
C GLY A 237 2.76 -11.28 8.13
N GLY A 238 1.53 -11.35 8.62
CA GLY A 238 1.14 -11.19 10.02
C GLY A 238 0.62 -9.78 10.29
N MET A 239 -0.63 -9.69 10.73
CA MET A 239 -1.33 -8.43 10.95
C MET A 239 -0.56 -7.53 11.95
N GLY A 240 -0.20 -6.32 11.49
CA GLY A 240 0.60 -5.37 12.27
C GLY A 240 2.12 -5.58 12.22
N SER A 241 2.62 -6.59 11.52
CA SER A 241 4.06 -6.80 11.31
C SER A 241 4.56 -5.99 10.11
N ILE A 242 5.36 -4.96 10.38
CA ILE A 242 5.93 -4.09 9.35
C ILE A 242 6.89 -4.86 8.44
N MET A 243 7.84 -5.57 9.03
CA MET A 243 8.80 -6.38 8.26
C MET A 243 8.08 -7.52 7.52
N GLY A 244 7.06 -8.12 8.17
CA GLY A 244 6.22 -9.15 7.56
C GLY A 244 5.53 -8.64 6.29
N SER A 245 4.91 -7.45 6.33
CA SER A 245 4.23 -6.87 5.17
C SER A 245 5.19 -6.55 4.02
N ILE A 246 6.38 -6.01 4.31
CA ILE A 246 7.40 -5.71 3.29
C ILE A 246 7.88 -6.99 2.60
N LEU A 247 8.34 -7.97 3.39
CA LEU A 247 8.90 -9.22 2.84
C LEU A 247 7.85 -10.05 2.10
N THR A 248 6.64 -10.12 2.66
CA THR A 248 5.55 -10.85 2.01
C THR A 248 5.09 -10.15 0.73
N GLY A 249 5.00 -8.82 0.72
CA GLY A 249 4.63 -8.06 -0.47
C GLY A 249 5.61 -8.29 -1.62
N LEU A 250 6.92 -8.16 -1.35
CA LEU A 250 7.97 -8.44 -2.34
C LEU A 250 7.96 -9.91 -2.78
N GLY A 251 7.87 -10.83 -1.81
CA GLY A 251 7.86 -12.28 -2.07
C GLY A 251 6.67 -12.72 -2.91
N LEU A 252 5.46 -12.25 -2.61
CA LEU A 252 4.27 -12.58 -3.37
C LEU A 252 4.29 -12.00 -4.79
N GLY A 253 4.85 -10.79 -4.97
CA GLY A 253 5.06 -10.25 -6.31
C GLY A 253 5.99 -11.14 -7.15
N ILE A 254 7.08 -11.65 -6.57
CA ILE A 254 8.00 -12.59 -7.22
C ILE A 254 7.29 -13.91 -7.54
N VAL A 255 6.52 -14.46 -6.61
CA VAL A 255 5.75 -15.69 -6.82
C VAL A 255 4.71 -15.52 -7.92
N GLU A 256 4.00 -14.38 -7.95
CA GLU A 256 3.07 -14.05 -9.04
C GLU A 256 3.79 -14.00 -10.40
N GLY A 257 4.97 -13.34 -10.46
CA GLY A 257 5.80 -13.28 -11.66
C GLY A 257 6.24 -14.67 -12.14
N LEU A 258 6.70 -15.51 -11.22
CA LEU A 258 7.04 -16.92 -11.54
C LEU A 258 5.82 -17.70 -12.02
N THR A 259 4.69 -17.54 -11.36
CA THR A 259 3.46 -18.24 -11.75
C THR A 259 3.02 -17.87 -13.16
N LYS A 260 3.23 -16.61 -13.57
CA LYS A 260 2.96 -16.17 -14.97
C LYS A 260 3.78 -16.93 -16.01
N VAL A 261 4.98 -17.41 -15.65
CA VAL A 261 5.83 -18.19 -16.57
C VAL A 261 5.32 -19.62 -16.71
N PHE A 262 4.96 -20.27 -15.59
CA PHE A 262 4.63 -21.67 -15.56
C PHE A 262 3.14 -21.94 -15.80
N TYR A 263 2.29 -21.12 -15.21
CA TYR A 263 0.83 -21.27 -15.28
C TYR A 263 0.13 -19.90 -15.20
N PRO A 264 0.08 -19.15 -16.32
CA PRO A 264 -0.43 -17.78 -16.37
C PRO A 264 -1.84 -17.60 -15.77
N GLU A 265 -2.72 -18.57 -15.98
CA GLU A 265 -4.12 -18.53 -15.53
C GLU A 265 -4.26 -18.53 -14.00
N ALA A 266 -3.30 -19.10 -13.28
CA ALA A 266 -3.31 -19.13 -11.82
C ALA A 266 -2.59 -17.94 -11.18
N SER A 267 -1.98 -17.04 -11.96
CA SER A 267 -1.14 -15.97 -11.43
C SER A 267 -1.86 -15.03 -10.48
N SER A 268 -3.13 -14.71 -10.73
CA SER A 268 -3.96 -13.89 -9.84
C SER A 268 -4.49 -14.65 -8.62
N THR A 269 -4.55 -15.97 -8.70
CA THR A 269 -5.15 -16.83 -7.65
C THR A 269 -4.09 -17.37 -6.68
N VAL A 270 -2.83 -17.48 -7.11
CA VAL A 270 -1.74 -18.06 -6.31
C VAL A 270 -1.54 -17.36 -4.96
N VAL A 271 -1.74 -16.06 -4.91
CA VAL A 271 -1.64 -15.26 -3.67
C VAL A 271 -2.64 -15.75 -2.62
N PHE A 272 -3.88 -16.02 -3.04
CA PHE A 272 -4.94 -16.48 -2.14
C PHE A 272 -4.73 -17.94 -1.72
N LEU A 273 -4.19 -18.76 -2.61
CA LEU A 273 -3.83 -20.14 -2.28
C LEU A 273 -2.72 -20.17 -1.20
N ILE A 274 -1.70 -19.34 -1.36
CA ILE A 274 -0.64 -19.20 -0.35
C ILE A 274 -1.23 -18.68 0.97
N MET A 275 -2.16 -17.72 0.91
CA MET A 275 -2.83 -17.21 2.11
C MET A 275 -3.55 -18.33 2.88
N VAL A 276 -4.32 -19.17 2.19
CA VAL A 276 -5.00 -20.30 2.83
C VAL A 276 -4.00 -21.25 3.48
N VAL A 277 -2.93 -21.63 2.76
CA VAL A 277 -1.90 -22.53 3.29
C VAL A 277 -1.22 -21.93 4.52
N VAL A 278 -0.84 -20.64 4.46
CA VAL A 278 -0.19 -19.96 5.59
C VAL A 278 -1.11 -19.90 6.81
N LEU A 279 -2.38 -19.54 6.63
CA LEU A 279 -3.35 -19.48 7.73
C LEU A 279 -3.65 -20.83 8.37
N LEU A 280 -3.61 -21.92 7.59
CA LEU A 280 -3.76 -23.28 8.14
C LEU A 280 -2.55 -23.72 8.97
N VAL A 281 -1.34 -23.28 8.60
CA VAL A 281 -0.08 -23.67 9.27
C VAL A 281 0.27 -22.70 10.40
N ARG A 282 0.07 -21.40 10.16
CA ARG A 282 0.35 -20.29 11.10
C ARG A 282 -0.78 -19.25 11.07
N PRO A 283 -1.80 -19.40 11.92
CA PRO A 283 -2.95 -18.47 11.95
C PRO A 283 -2.56 -17.01 12.22
N ALA A 284 -1.45 -16.76 12.93
CA ALA A 284 -0.91 -15.41 13.19
C ALA A 284 -0.17 -14.80 11.98
N GLY A 285 0.00 -15.54 10.87
CA GLY A 285 0.85 -15.17 9.75
C GLY A 285 2.33 -15.50 9.98
N LEU A 286 3.17 -15.28 8.96
CA LEU A 286 4.58 -15.70 8.97
C LEU A 286 5.41 -14.97 10.03
N PHE A 287 5.11 -13.68 10.29
CA PHE A 287 5.82 -12.81 11.23
C PHE A 287 4.92 -12.25 12.34
N GLY A 288 3.68 -12.77 12.46
CA GLY A 288 2.77 -12.41 13.53
C GLY A 288 3.23 -12.96 14.89
N LYS A 289 2.88 -12.27 15.96
CA LYS A 289 3.10 -12.77 17.33
C LYS A 289 1.94 -13.71 17.68
N GLU A 290 2.25 -14.91 18.12
CA GLU A 290 1.28 -15.79 18.77
C GLU A 290 0.91 -15.15 20.11
N THR A 291 -0.37 -14.80 20.28
CA THR A 291 -0.96 -14.31 21.55
C THR A 291 -1.43 -15.47 22.40
#